data_4f607141b4aea4d421ef7bdc17989beb
#
_entry.id   4f607141b4aea4d421ef7bdc17989beb
#
_cell.length_a   1.000
_cell.length_b   1.000
_cell.length_c   1.000
_cell.angle_alpha   90.00
_cell.angle_beta   90.00
_cell.angle_gamma   90.00
#
_symmetry.space_group_name_H-M   'P 1'
#
loop_
_entity.id
_entity.type
_entity.pdbx_description
1 polymer ?
#
loop_
_entity_poly.entity_id
_entity_poly.type
_entity_poly.pdbx_seq_one_letter_code
_entity_poly.pdbx_strand_id
1 'polypeptide(L)'
;MRKIETLMNKAIENGKDWSLDNTRVESYGDIAHVYLYGNLISRIGEGWIQLFDGGRQSKTTKSRLNAILEANGLPGEYVFQRNRQWFVNYNGSPIPFFSGMRMN
;
A
#
# COMPACT_ATOMS: atom_id res chain seq x y z
N MET A 1 -3.28 13.41 -2.29
CA MET A 1 -3.89 12.05 -2.32
C MET A 1 -5.13 12.07 -3.21
N ARG A 2 -5.28 11.05 -4.04
CA ARG A 2 -6.46 10.93 -4.90
C ARG A 2 -7.70 10.60 -4.08
N LYS A 3 -8.89 11.00 -4.57
CA LYS A 3 -10.15 10.73 -3.87
C LYS A 3 -10.38 9.24 -3.60
N ILE A 4 -10.11 8.38 -4.59
CA ILE A 4 -10.25 6.93 -4.40
C ILE A 4 -9.34 6.43 -3.28
N GLU A 5 -8.17 7.02 -3.11
CA GLU A 5 -7.23 6.63 -2.07
C GLU A 5 -7.68 7.07 -0.69
N THR A 6 -8.33 8.22 -0.60
CA THR A 6 -8.95 8.67 0.65
C THR A 6 -10.04 7.69 1.09
N LEU A 7 -10.89 7.26 0.15
CA LEU A 7 -11.95 6.29 0.44
C LEU A 7 -11.39 4.91 0.78
N MET A 8 -10.35 4.49 0.08
CA MET A 8 -9.63 3.25 0.37
C MET A 8 -9.10 3.25 1.80
N ASN A 9 -8.42 4.30 2.20
CA ASN A 9 -7.85 4.42 3.55
C ASN A 9 -8.93 4.47 4.62
N LYS A 10 -10.06 5.07 4.33
CA LYS A 10 -11.20 5.09 5.25
C LYS A 10 -11.74 3.68 5.48
N ALA A 11 -11.83 2.87 4.43
CA ALA A 11 -12.25 1.47 4.55
C ALA A 11 -11.25 0.66 5.38
N ILE A 12 -9.96 0.87 5.15
CA ILE A 12 -8.90 0.21 5.95
C ILE A 12 -9.05 0.57 7.41
N GLU A 13 -9.17 1.86 7.72
CA GLU A 13 -9.28 2.35 9.09
C GLU A 13 -10.51 1.77 9.80
N ASN A 14 -11.63 1.68 9.11
CA ASN A 14 -12.88 1.23 9.68
C ASN A 14 -13.07 -0.29 9.65
N GLY A 15 -12.11 -1.04 9.12
CA GLY A 15 -12.20 -2.49 9.04
C GLY A 15 -13.36 -2.98 8.18
N LYS A 16 -13.63 -2.30 7.07
CA LYS A 16 -14.78 -2.60 6.20
C LYS A 16 -14.36 -3.03 4.82
N ASP A 17 -15.12 -3.95 4.25
CA ASP A 17 -15.00 -4.29 2.84
C ASP A 17 -15.51 -3.12 2.01
N TRP A 18 -14.80 -2.84 0.92
CA TRP A 18 -15.11 -1.71 0.06
C TRP A 18 -14.48 -1.94 -1.31
N SER A 19 -15.15 -1.45 -2.35
CA SER A 19 -14.56 -1.44 -3.68
C SER A 19 -15.08 -0.25 -4.48
N LEU A 20 -14.20 0.29 -5.30
CA LEU A 20 -14.56 1.34 -6.24
C LEU A 20 -13.57 1.27 -7.40
N ASP A 21 -14.13 1.21 -8.63
CA ASP A 21 -13.34 1.16 -9.86
C ASP A 21 -12.31 0.03 -9.81
N ASN A 22 -11.02 0.33 -9.82
CA ASN A 22 -9.94 -0.66 -9.88
C ASN A 22 -9.41 -1.08 -8.51
N THR A 23 -9.95 -0.55 -7.42
CA THR A 23 -9.39 -0.72 -6.08
C THR A 23 -10.41 -1.39 -5.16
N ARG A 24 -9.94 -2.37 -4.38
CA ARG A 24 -10.79 -3.12 -3.45
C ARG A 24 -10.06 -3.32 -2.12
N VAL A 25 -10.81 -3.19 -1.02
CA VAL A 25 -10.34 -3.52 0.32
C VAL A 25 -11.18 -4.66 0.85
N GLU A 26 -10.53 -5.68 1.38
CA GLU A 26 -11.18 -6.79 2.06
C GLU A 26 -10.62 -6.91 3.46
N SER A 27 -11.51 -6.97 4.45
CA SER A 27 -11.14 -7.08 5.86
C SER A 27 -11.24 -8.53 6.31
N TYR A 28 -10.16 -9.03 6.91
CA TYR A 28 -10.08 -10.37 7.48
C TYR A 28 -9.67 -10.22 8.94
N GLY A 29 -10.66 -10.06 9.83
CA GLY A 29 -10.38 -9.75 11.23
C GLY A 29 -9.67 -8.41 11.34
N ASP A 30 -8.46 -8.43 11.93
CA ASP A 30 -7.68 -7.21 12.15
C ASP A 30 -6.74 -6.87 10.98
N ILE A 31 -6.82 -7.61 9.89
CA ILE A 31 -5.93 -7.41 8.74
C ILE A 31 -6.74 -6.97 7.54
N ALA A 32 -6.34 -5.86 6.94
CA ALA A 32 -6.90 -5.38 5.69
C ALA A 32 -6.05 -5.85 4.51
N HIS A 33 -6.71 -6.31 3.46
CA HIS A 33 -6.08 -6.67 2.20
C HIS A 33 -6.50 -5.67 1.15
N VAL A 34 -5.56 -5.13 0.39
CA VAL A 34 -5.84 -4.16 -0.68
C VAL A 34 -5.46 -4.75 -2.01
N TYR A 35 -6.40 -4.66 -2.96
CA TYR A 35 -6.23 -5.18 -4.32
C TYR A 35 -6.35 -4.06 -5.33
N LEU A 36 -5.51 -4.12 -6.36
CA LEU A 36 -5.57 -3.23 -7.51
C LEU A 36 -5.71 -4.09 -8.76
N TYR A 37 -6.78 -3.88 -9.54
CA TYR A 37 -7.13 -4.74 -10.68
C TYR A 37 -7.15 -6.22 -10.29
N GLY A 38 -7.65 -6.52 -9.10
CA GLY A 38 -7.74 -7.90 -8.60
C GLY A 38 -6.44 -8.50 -8.07
N ASN A 39 -5.34 -7.75 -8.08
CA ASN A 39 -4.05 -8.23 -7.60
C ASN A 39 -3.73 -7.64 -6.25
N LEU A 40 -3.28 -8.48 -5.31
CA LEU A 40 -2.91 -8.02 -3.98
C LEU A 40 -1.72 -7.06 -4.04
N ILE A 41 -1.88 -5.87 -3.47
CA ILE A 41 -0.79 -4.88 -3.39
C ILE A 41 -0.40 -4.55 -1.95
N SER A 42 -1.24 -4.81 -0.96
CA SER A 42 -0.87 -4.55 0.43
C SER A 42 -1.70 -5.36 1.40
N ARG A 43 -1.08 -5.68 2.53
CA ARG A 43 -1.75 -6.18 3.72
C ARG A 43 -1.36 -5.28 4.88
N ILE A 44 -2.35 -4.83 5.64
CA ILE A 44 -2.14 -3.91 6.75
C ILE A 44 -2.68 -4.55 8.02
N GLY A 45 -1.79 -4.80 8.97
CA GLY A 45 -2.15 -5.27 10.31
C GLY A 45 -1.80 -4.21 11.34
N GLU A 46 -1.98 -4.57 12.61
CA GLU A 46 -1.63 -3.67 13.70
C GLU A 46 -0.11 -3.58 13.82
N GLY A 47 0.43 -2.39 13.55
CA GLY A 47 1.85 -2.13 13.67
C GLY A 47 2.72 -2.64 12.54
N TRP A 48 2.12 -3.11 11.44
CA TRP A 48 2.90 -3.56 10.29
C TRP A 48 2.15 -3.36 8.96
N ILE A 49 2.91 -3.24 7.90
CA ILE A 49 2.40 -3.13 6.54
C ILE A 49 3.26 -4.01 5.64
N GLN A 50 2.62 -4.81 4.80
CA GLN A 50 3.30 -5.60 3.78
C GLN A 50 2.97 -5.03 2.41
N LEU A 51 3.98 -4.89 1.56
CA LEU A 51 3.85 -4.26 0.26
C LEU A 51 4.10 -5.27 -0.86
N PHE A 52 3.26 -5.21 -1.89
CA PHE A 52 3.40 -6.02 -3.10
C PHE A 52 3.24 -5.11 -4.30
N ASP A 53 3.82 -5.47 -5.45
CA ASP A 53 3.61 -4.72 -6.69
C ASP A 53 2.42 -5.22 -7.50
N GLY A 54 1.82 -6.33 -7.09
CA GLY A 54 0.70 -6.93 -7.82
C GLY A 54 1.11 -7.53 -9.15
N GLY A 55 2.41 -7.78 -9.33
CA GLY A 55 2.96 -8.28 -10.59
C GLY A 55 3.28 -7.19 -11.61
N ARG A 56 3.05 -5.91 -11.27
CA ARG A 56 3.30 -4.80 -12.19
C ARG A 56 3.64 -3.52 -11.42
N GLN A 57 4.82 -2.98 -11.70
CA GLN A 57 5.27 -1.75 -11.08
C GLN A 57 4.80 -0.54 -11.90
N SER A 58 3.56 -0.12 -11.66
CA SER A 58 2.93 0.99 -12.35
C SER A 58 2.85 2.24 -11.47
N LYS A 59 2.60 3.40 -12.10
CA LYS A 59 2.37 4.66 -11.36
C LYS A 59 1.16 4.54 -10.44
N THR A 60 0.11 3.85 -10.88
CA THR A 60 -1.09 3.66 -10.08
C THR A 60 -0.80 2.82 -8.85
N THR A 61 -0.07 1.70 -9.01
CA THR A 61 0.33 0.87 -7.88
C THR A 61 1.13 1.69 -6.86
N LYS A 62 2.13 2.44 -7.34
CA LYS A 62 2.95 3.28 -6.47
C LYS A 62 2.12 4.33 -5.74
N SER A 63 1.18 4.96 -6.43
CA SER A 63 0.28 5.95 -5.82
C SER A 63 -0.55 5.32 -4.70
N ARG A 64 -1.13 4.14 -4.92
CA ARG A 64 -1.92 3.44 -3.91
C ARG A 64 -1.06 3.07 -2.69
N LEU A 65 0.15 2.53 -2.94
CA LEU A 65 1.05 2.16 -1.85
C LEU A 65 1.47 3.37 -1.03
N ASN A 66 1.75 4.50 -1.67
CA ASN A 66 2.11 5.72 -0.97
C ASN A 66 0.95 6.28 -0.15
N ALA A 67 -0.28 6.18 -0.65
CA ALA A 67 -1.46 6.57 0.11
C ALA A 67 -1.63 5.70 1.36
N ILE A 68 -1.41 4.39 1.23
CA ILE A 68 -1.47 3.46 2.37
C ILE A 68 -0.40 3.81 3.40
N LEU A 69 0.84 4.03 2.95
CA LEU A 69 1.94 4.38 3.85
C LEU A 69 1.72 5.72 4.54
N GLU A 70 1.17 6.70 3.83
CA GLU A 70 0.88 8.01 4.42
C GLU A 70 -0.12 7.90 5.57
N ALA A 71 -1.15 7.07 5.42
CA ALA A 71 -2.21 6.94 6.41
C ALA A 71 -1.87 5.95 7.52
N ASN A 72 -1.08 4.91 7.24
CA ASN A 72 -0.89 3.78 8.16
C ASN A 72 0.57 3.55 8.56
N GLY A 73 1.52 4.11 7.81
CA GLY A 73 2.94 3.95 8.08
C GLY A 73 3.48 5.04 9.00
N LEU A 74 4.80 5.04 9.14
CA LEU A 74 5.52 6.06 9.89
C LEU A 74 5.85 7.24 8.97
N PRO A 75 6.01 8.46 9.53
CA PRO A 75 6.38 9.61 8.72
C PRO A 75 7.66 9.36 7.92
N GLY A 76 7.66 9.76 6.65
CA GLY A 76 8.81 9.61 5.77
C GLY A 76 8.91 8.28 5.05
N GLU A 77 7.99 7.35 5.31
CA GLU A 77 7.94 6.09 4.57
C GLU A 77 7.20 6.28 3.25
N TYR A 78 7.86 5.97 2.16
CA TYR A 78 7.23 6.07 0.83
C TYR A 78 7.99 5.23 -0.20
N VAL A 79 7.27 4.83 -1.24
CA VAL A 79 7.82 4.12 -2.41
C VAL A 79 8.19 5.16 -3.46
N PHE A 80 9.39 5.03 -4.02
CA PHE A 80 9.85 5.92 -5.08
C PHE A 80 10.65 5.15 -6.12
N GLN A 81 10.85 5.78 -7.27
CA GLN A 81 11.56 5.17 -8.39
C GLN A 81 12.79 5.99 -8.72
N ARG A 82 13.92 5.28 -8.92
CA ARG A 82 15.18 5.88 -9.35
C ARG A 82 15.85 4.92 -10.31
N ASN A 83 16.26 5.41 -11.47
CA ASN A 83 16.90 4.58 -12.50
C ASN A 83 16.07 3.35 -12.83
N ARG A 84 14.74 3.53 -12.98
CA ARG A 84 13.78 2.48 -13.32
C ARG A 84 13.63 1.38 -12.28
N GLN A 85 14.18 1.59 -11.08
CA GLN A 85 14.07 0.65 -9.98
C GLN A 85 13.27 1.26 -8.85
N TRP A 86 12.39 0.47 -8.23
CA TRP A 86 11.63 0.90 -7.06
C TRP A 86 12.44 0.73 -5.78
N PHE A 87 12.30 1.72 -4.92
CA PHE A 87 12.88 1.74 -3.58
C PHE A 87 11.80 2.12 -2.58
N VAL A 88 12.04 1.77 -1.33
CA VAL A 88 11.22 2.22 -0.20
C VAL A 88 12.12 2.98 0.76
N ASN A 89 11.70 4.17 1.17
CA ASN A 89 12.38 4.86 2.24
C ASN A 89 11.91 4.28 3.56
N TYR A 90 12.82 3.64 4.30
CA TYR A 90 12.50 2.93 5.52
C TYR A 90 13.58 3.19 6.56
N ASN A 91 13.18 3.64 7.75
CA ASN A 91 14.10 4.05 8.82
C ASN A 91 15.12 5.09 8.35
N GLY A 92 14.68 6.02 7.49
CA GLY A 92 15.53 7.09 6.98
C GLY A 92 16.50 6.66 5.89
N SER A 93 16.41 5.43 5.39
CA SER A 93 17.31 4.92 4.34
C SER A 93 16.51 4.33 3.20
N PRO A 94 16.95 4.56 1.94
CA PRO A 94 16.33 3.90 0.80
C PRO A 94 16.80 2.44 0.75
N ILE A 95 15.83 1.53 0.63
CA ILE A 95 16.10 0.11 0.43
C ILE A 95 15.41 -0.34 -0.85
N PRO A 96 15.99 -1.29 -1.59
CA PRO A 96 15.32 -1.81 -2.79
C PRO A 96 13.96 -2.40 -2.45
N PHE A 97 12.96 -2.06 -3.25
CA PHE A 97 11.63 -2.65 -3.11
C PHE A 97 11.68 -4.10 -3.57
N PHE A 98 11.05 -4.99 -2.81
CA PHE A 98 10.75 -6.33 -3.28
C PHE A 98 9.32 -6.69 -2.89
N SER A 99 8.62 -7.36 -3.80
CA SER A 99 7.23 -7.72 -3.58
C SER A 99 7.11 -8.69 -2.42
N GLY A 100 6.21 -8.36 -1.47
CA GLY A 100 6.05 -9.13 -0.25
C GLY A 100 6.86 -8.61 0.93
N MET A 101 7.63 -7.51 0.75
CA MET A 101 8.40 -6.94 1.85
C MET A 101 7.48 -6.45 2.97
N ARG A 102 7.92 -6.65 4.20
CA ARG A 102 7.16 -6.24 5.37
C ARG A 102 7.87 -5.10 6.08
N MET A 103 7.09 -4.07 6.42
CA MET A 103 7.56 -2.93 7.19
C MET A 103 7.00 -3.05 8.60
N ASN A 104 7.90 -3.22 9.54
CA ASN A 104 7.58 -3.45 10.98
C ASN A 104 6.66 -4.62 11.22
#